data_c6aa8994bfefc0a3d45de0586fbf4fd5
#
_entry.id   c6aa8994bfefc0a3d45de0586fbf4fd5
#
_cell.length_a   1.000
_cell.length_b   1.000
_cell.length_c   1.000
_cell.angle_alpha   90.00
_cell.angle_beta   90.00
_cell.angle_gamma   90.00
#
_symmetry.space_group_name_H-M   'P 1'
#
loop_
_entity.id
_entity.type
_entity.pdbx_description
1 polymer ?
#
loop_
_entity_poly.entity_id
_entity_poly.type
_entity_poly.pdbx_seq_one_letter_code
_entity_poly.pdbx_strand_id
1 'polypeptide(L)'
;MIVHNLSEKNSILNQFIAELRDVSVQKDSMRFRRNIERIGEILSYEMSKTLEFSTKKITTPLAEMEVKTHDNNIVLCSVLRAGVPLHNGLLNYFDAAENAFISAYRHHKENPETFEIVVEYLACPDLNNKTLILADPMLATGQSLVATYKALQPFGTAKNLHIFAVIGAKEGVEYLEKHLPKDAHLWIATVDDKLNDKGYIVPGLGDAGDLAFGEKLQN
;
A
#
# COMPACT_ATOMS: atom_id res chain seq x y z
N MET A 1 -5.72 7.67 13.37
CA MET A 1 -5.50 6.55 12.43
C MET A 1 -5.33 5.27 13.25
N ILE A 2 -5.75 4.13 12.74
CA ILE A 2 -5.56 2.82 13.38
C ILE A 2 -4.42 2.10 12.67
N VAL A 3 -3.37 1.71 13.42
CA VAL A 3 -2.18 1.06 12.86
C VAL A 3 -2.23 -0.43 13.14
N HIS A 4 -2.12 -1.23 12.08
CA HIS A 4 -2.02 -2.69 12.13
C HIS A 4 -0.63 -3.11 11.66
N ASN A 5 0.30 -3.23 12.60
CA ASN A 5 1.66 -3.71 12.33
C ASN A 5 1.69 -5.25 12.45
N LEU A 6 1.82 -5.93 11.33
CA LEU A 6 1.73 -7.40 11.30
C LEU A 6 2.98 -8.09 11.85
N SER A 7 4.11 -7.37 11.96
CA SER A 7 5.34 -7.94 12.54
C SER A 7 5.29 -8.15 14.07
N GLU A 8 4.24 -7.65 14.74
CA GLU A 8 4.06 -7.89 16.19
C GLU A 8 3.87 -9.37 16.54
N LYS A 9 3.47 -10.18 15.56
CA LYS A 9 3.34 -11.63 15.71
C LYS A 9 4.13 -12.37 14.63
N ASN A 10 4.89 -13.38 15.03
CA ASN A 10 5.62 -14.22 14.10
C ASN A 10 4.67 -14.98 13.16
N SER A 11 4.98 -14.93 11.87
CA SER A 11 4.25 -15.64 10.81
C SER A 11 5.16 -15.87 9.60
N ILE A 12 4.62 -16.47 8.53
CA ILE A 12 5.33 -16.60 7.25
C ILE A 12 5.74 -15.24 6.66
N LEU A 13 5.08 -14.16 7.06
CA LEU A 13 5.42 -12.79 6.68
C LEU A 13 6.88 -12.46 7.00
N ASN A 14 7.39 -12.93 8.15
CA ASN A 14 8.77 -12.69 8.58
C ASN A 14 9.79 -13.21 7.54
N GLN A 15 9.50 -14.35 6.90
CA GLN A 15 10.36 -14.90 5.86
C GLN A 15 10.41 -13.98 4.64
N PHE A 16 9.26 -13.48 4.19
CA PHE A 16 9.20 -12.59 3.03
C PHE A 16 9.89 -11.25 3.30
N ILE A 17 9.72 -10.68 4.50
CA ILE A 17 10.42 -9.46 4.91
C ILE A 17 11.93 -9.70 4.98
N ALA A 18 12.38 -10.82 5.54
CA ALA A 18 13.80 -11.16 5.61
C ALA A 18 14.42 -11.23 4.21
N GLU A 19 13.78 -11.90 3.26
CA GLU A 19 14.24 -12.00 1.87
C GLU A 19 14.27 -10.65 1.14
N LEU A 20 13.32 -9.73 1.43
CA LEU A 20 13.33 -8.37 0.88
C LEU A 20 14.48 -7.51 1.42
N ARG A 21 14.94 -7.79 2.64
CA ARG A 21 16.02 -7.02 3.30
C ARG A 21 17.41 -7.57 3.03
N ASP A 22 17.54 -8.88 2.82
CA ASP A 22 18.82 -9.55 2.67
C ASP A 22 19.46 -9.23 1.32
N VAL A 23 20.60 -8.53 1.35
CA VAL A 23 21.34 -8.11 0.15
C VAL A 23 21.81 -9.27 -0.73
N SER A 24 21.89 -10.48 -0.18
CA SER A 24 22.23 -11.70 -0.93
C SER A 24 21.04 -12.26 -1.74
N VAL A 25 19.82 -11.91 -1.35
CA VAL A 25 18.56 -12.43 -1.93
C VAL A 25 17.82 -11.36 -2.73
N GLN A 26 17.73 -10.13 -2.23
CA GLN A 26 16.90 -9.05 -2.78
C GLN A 26 17.24 -8.64 -4.22
N LYS A 27 18.45 -8.98 -4.71
CA LYS A 27 18.90 -8.68 -6.10
C LYS A 27 18.18 -9.52 -7.16
N ASP A 28 17.52 -10.60 -6.79
CA ASP A 28 16.61 -11.33 -7.66
C ASP A 28 15.29 -10.54 -7.76
N SER A 29 15.17 -9.72 -8.80
CA SER A 29 14.00 -8.83 -8.99
C SER A 29 12.69 -9.59 -9.12
N MET A 30 12.69 -10.82 -9.65
CA MET A 30 11.48 -11.66 -9.72
C MET A 30 11.04 -12.08 -8.32
N ARG A 31 11.96 -12.58 -7.49
CA ARG A 31 11.70 -12.95 -6.10
C ARG A 31 11.29 -11.72 -5.27
N PHE A 32 11.95 -10.59 -5.48
CA PHE A 32 11.62 -9.33 -4.80
C PHE A 32 10.17 -8.92 -5.08
N ARG A 33 9.76 -8.86 -6.36
CA ARG A 33 8.36 -8.57 -6.72
C ARG A 33 7.40 -9.60 -6.15
N ARG A 34 7.72 -10.90 -6.22
CA ARG A 34 6.84 -11.95 -5.72
C ARG A 34 6.66 -11.89 -4.20
N ASN A 35 7.68 -11.51 -3.45
CA ASN A 35 7.55 -11.34 -2.00
C ASN A 35 6.70 -10.12 -1.63
N ILE A 36 6.82 -8.99 -2.35
CA ILE A 36 5.91 -7.84 -2.17
C ILE A 36 4.46 -8.25 -2.47
N GLU A 37 4.22 -9.00 -3.54
CA GLU A 37 2.91 -9.52 -3.91
C GLU A 37 2.32 -10.41 -2.80
N ARG A 38 3.08 -11.39 -2.28
CA ARG A 38 2.67 -12.25 -1.15
C ARG A 38 2.34 -11.46 0.10
N ILE A 39 3.10 -10.41 0.39
CA ILE A 39 2.81 -9.51 1.51
C ILE A 39 1.48 -8.80 1.25
N GLY A 40 1.23 -8.32 0.03
CA GLY A 40 -0.06 -7.73 -0.37
C GLY A 40 -1.22 -8.69 -0.16
N GLU A 41 -1.06 -9.96 -0.50
CA GLU A 41 -2.05 -11.02 -0.24
C GLU A 41 -2.37 -11.17 1.26
N ILE A 42 -1.33 -11.20 2.11
CA ILE A 42 -1.50 -11.31 3.57
C ILE A 42 -2.20 -10.06 4.14
N LEU A 43 -1.75 -8.87 3.75
CA LEU A 43 -2.37 -7.61 4.19
C LEU A 43 -3.85 -7.54 3.76
N SER A 44 -4.17 -8.01 2.55
CA SER A 44 -5.56 -8.08 2.04
C SER A 44 -6.42 -9.01 2.87
N TYR A 45 -5.92 -10.19 3.22
CA TYR A 45 -6.63 -11.12 4.09
C TYR A 45 -6.90 -10.52 5.47
N GLU A 46 -5.90 -9.90 6.09
CA GLU A 46 -6.06 -9.28 7.41
C GLU A 46 -7.06 -8.11 7.35
N MET A 47 -6.96 -7.24 6.35
CA MET A 47 -7.88 -6.12 6.15
C MET A 47 -9.30 -6.59 5.89
N SER A 48 -9.50 -7.68 5.14
CA SER A 48 -10.83 -8.18 4.80
C SER A 48 -11.71 -8.48 6.01
N LYS A 49 -11.10 -8.77 7.17
CA LYS A 49 -11.80 -9.00 8.44
C LYS A 49 -12.50 -7.76 8.98
N THR A 50 -12.17 -6.57 8.47
CA THR A 50 -12.77 -5.29 8.86
C THR A 50 -13.82 -4.79 7.89
N LEU A 51 -14.02 -5.49 6.75
CA LEU A 51 -15.03 -5.13 5.77
C LEU A 51 -16.46 -5.40 6.29
N GLU A 52 -17.41 -4.70 5.71
CA GLU A 52 -18.83 -4.98 5.93
C GLU A 52 -19.24 -6.20 5.15
N PHE A 53 -20.01 -7.08 5.77
CA PHE A 53 -20.53 -8.30 5.17
C PHE A 53 -22.05 -8.26 5.12
N SER A 54 -22.62 -8.62 3.95
CA SER A 54 -24.05 -8.81 3.73
C SER A 54 -24.39 -10.29 3.51
N THR A 55 -25.61 -10.66 3.85
CA THR A 55 -26.11 -12.03 3.64
C THR A 55 -26.61 -12.18 2.21
N LYS A 56 -26.11 -13.18 1.47
CA LYS A 56 -26.56 -13.55 0.13
C LYS A 56 -27.10 -14.98 0.13
N LYS A 57 -28.20 -15.21 -0.60
CA LYS A 57 -28.63 -16.56 -0.93
C LYS A 57 -27.85 -17.09 -2.13
N ILE A 58 -27.33 -18.29 -2.00
CA ILE A 58 -26.65 -19.00 -3.08
C ILE A 58 -27.29 -20.37 -3.25
N THR A 59 -27.20 -20.93 -4.46
CA THR A 59 -27.64 -22.29 -4.79
C THR A 59 -26.40 -23.15 -4.98
N THR A 60 -26.26 -24.18 -4.15
CA THR A 60 -25.27 -25.24 -4.34
C THR A 60 -25.87 -26.35 -5.21
N PRO A 61 -25.11 -27.33 -5.68
CA PRO A 61 -25.64 -28.48 -6.38
C PRO A 61 -26.66 -29.30 -5.58
N LEU A 62 -26.76 -29.13 -4.27
CA LEU A 62 -27.59 -29.94 -3.38
C LEU A 62 -28.72 -29.15 -2.71
N ALA A 63 -28.56 -27.85 -2.46
CA ALA A 63 -29.53 -27.05 -1.72
C ALA A 63 -29.28 -25.55 -1.86
N GLU A 64 -30.28 -24.75 -1.50
CA GLU A 64 -30.07 -23.30 -1.24
C GLU A 64 -29.54 -23.09 0.16
N MET A 65 -28.67 -22.07 0.30
CA MET A 65 -28.13 -21.65 1.61
C MET A 65 -27.88 -20.16 1.67
N GLU A 66 -27.77 -19.62 2.86
CA GLU A 66 -27.32 -18.25 3.10
C GLU A 66 -25.83 -18.22 3.45
N VAL A 67 -25.11 -17.28 2.83
CA VAL A 67 -23.68 -17.03 3.08
C VAL A 67 -23.45 -15.55 3.32
N LYS A 68 -22.43 -15.21 4.10
CA LYS A 68 -22.00 -13.83 4.29
C LYS A 68 -20.85 -13.52 3.32
N THR A 69 -21.01 -12.49 2.51
CA THR A 69 -20.01 -12.00 1.57
C THR A 69 -19.80 -10.49 1.77
N HIS A 70 -18.61 -9.99 1.52
CA HIS A 70 -18.39 -8.55 1.49
C HIS A 70 -18.91 -7.94 0.19
N ASP A 71 -19.21 -6.65 0.20
CA ASP A 71 -19.57 -5.91 -1.00
C ASP A 71 -18.29 -5.48 -1.75
N ASN A 72 -18.29 -5.64 -3.09
CA ASN A 72 -17.11 -5.35 -3.95
C ASN A 72 -16.97 -3.86 -4.28
N ASN A 73 -17.28 -2.96 -3.35
CA ASN A 73 -17.14 -1.51 -3.54
C ASN A 73 -15.72 -1.02 -3.13
N ILE A 74 -14.69 -1.59 -3.76
CA ILE A 74 -13.29 -1.33 -3.45
C ILE A 74 -12.61 -0.66 -4.64
N VAL A 75 -11.82 0.38 -4.36
CA VAL A 75 -10.88 1.00 -5.31
C VAL A 75 -9.47 0.82 -4.80
N LEU A 76 -8.63 0.20 -5.60
CA LEU A 76 -7.20 0.04 -5.34
C LEU A 76 -6.44 1.15 -6.05
N CYS A 77 -5.69 1.98 -5.33
CA CYS A 77 -4.83 3.00 -5.90
C CYS A 77 -3.37 2.71 -5.56
N SER A 78 -2.54 2.53 -6.59
CA SER A 78 -1.12 2.24 -6.42
C SER A 78 -0.23 3.40 -6.83
N VAL A 79 0.77 3.68 -5.99
CA VAL A 79 1.83 4.63 -6.30
C VAL A 79 2.89 3.94 -7.16
N LEU A 80 3.02 4.40 -8.39
CA LEU A 80 3.99 3.87 -9.35
C LEU A 80 5.42 4.34 -8.98
N ARG A 81 6.45 3.54 -9.29
CA ARG A 81 6.50 2.19 -9.91
C ARG A 81 6.41 1.07 -8.86
N ALA A 82 6.96 1.29 -7.65
CA ALA A 82 7.15 0.28 -6.62
C ALA A 82 5.83 -0.36 -6.13
N GLY A 83 4.70 0.36 -6.22
CA GLY A 83 3.39 -0.14 -5.83
C GLY A 83 2.82 -1.27 -6.69
N VAL A 84 3.32 -1.49 -7.92
CA VAL A 84 2.75 -2.48 -8.85
C VAL A 84 2.73 -3.92 -8.29
N PRO A 85 3.81 -4.47 -7.72
CA PRO A 85 3.76 -5.81 -7.15
C PRO A 85 2.80 -5.92 -5.95
N LEU A 86 2.73 -4.88 -5.11
CA LEU A 86 1.80 -4.83 -4.00
C LEU A 86 0.35 -4.83 -4.51
N HIS A 87 0.06 -4.02 -5.53
CA HIS A 87 -1.23 -3.96 -6.20
C HIS A 87 -1.68 -5.33 -6.75
N ASN A 88 -0.77 -6.08 -7.39
CA ASN A 88 -1.07 -7.43 -7.86
C ASN A 88 -1.49 -8.36 -6.72
N GLY A 89 -0.81 -8.29 -5.57
CA GLY A 89 -1.18 -9.04 -4.39
C GLY A 89 -2.57 -8.70 -3.85
N LEU A 90 -2.95 -7.41 -3.91
CA LEU A 90 -4.30 -6.97 -3.53
C LEU A 90 -5.35 -7.49 -4.52
N LEU A 91 -5.08 -7.43 -5.82
CA LEU A 91 -5.99 -7.93 -6.86
C LEU A 91 -6.22 -9.44 -6.79
N ASN A 92 -5.26 -10.22 -6.29
CA ASN A 92 -5.44 -11.66 -6.08
C ASN A 92 -6.53 -11.98 -5.04
N TYR A 93 -6.91 -11.01 -4.20
CA TYR A 93 -7.97 -11.13 -3.18
C TYR A 93 -9.21 -10.29 -3.50
N PHE A 94 -9.04 -9.14 -4.10
CA PHE A 94 -10.12 -8.21 -4.48
C PHE A 94 -10.19 -8.09 -6.00
N ASP A 95 -10.42 -9.22 -6.67
CA ASP A 95 -10.39 -9.38 -8.13
C ASP A 95 -11.41 -8.51 -8.88
N ALA A 96 -12.52 -8.15 -8.22
CA ALA A 96 -13.55 -7.26 -8.76
C ALA A 96 -13.33 -5.77 -8.39
N ALA A 97 -12.21 -5.40 -7.74
CA ALA A 97 -11.94 -4.02 -7.38
C ALA A 97 -11.69 -3.16 -8.61
N GLU A 98 -12.15 -1.92 -8.57
CA GLU A 98 -11.76 -0.90 -9.54
C GLU A 98 -10.33 -0.42 -9.25
N ASN A 99 -9.61 0.03 -10.28
CA ASN A 99 -8.20 0.33 -10.17
C ASN A 99 -7.89 1.78 -10.49
N ALA A 100 -7.04 2.38 -9.66
CA ALA A 100 -6.45 3.69 -9.86
C ALA A 100 -4.92 3.57 -9.85
N PHE A 101 -4.25 4.41 -10.63
CA PHE A 101 -2.79 4.48 -10.67
C PHE A 101 -2.35 5.93 -10.61
N ILE A 102 -1.33 6.19 -9.80
CA ILE A 102 -0.74 7.51 -9.66
C ILE A 102 0.79 7.42 -9.76
N SER A 103 1.36 8.35 -10.54
CA SER A 103 2.79 8.61 -10.54
C SER A 103 3.05 9.86 -9.71
N ALA A 104 3.72 9.68 -8.59
CA ALA A 104 4.11 10.76 -7.70
C ALA A 104 5.61 10.67 -7.42
N TYR A 105 6.34 11.74 -7.66
CA TYR A 105 7.77 11.80 -7.41
C TYR A 105 8.18 13.08 -6.70
N ARG A 106 9.37 13.04 -6.07
CA ARG A 106 9.94 14.19 -5.39
C ARG A 106 10.64 15.08 -6.42
N HIS A 107 10.19 16.30 -6.56
CA HIS A 107 10.88 17.33 -7.33
C HIS A 107 11.63 18.23 -6.38
N HIS A 108 12.95 18.29 -6.49
CA HIS A 108 13.78 19.19 -5.70
C HIS A 108 13.74 20.59 -6.32
N LYS A 109 13.35 21.60 -5.53
CA LYS A 109 13.45 23.00 -5.89
C LYS A 109 14.92 23.45 -5.81
N GLU A 110 15.20 24.70 -6.14
CA GLU A 110 16.55 25.30 -6.09
C GLU A 110 17.30 25.10 -4.77
N ASN A 111 16.56 24.88 -3.65
CA ASN A 111 17.14 24.45 -2.38
C ASN A 111 17.01 22.93 -2.23
N PRO A 112 18.14 22.16 -2.18
CA PRO A 112 18.13 20.70 -2.07
C PRO A 112 17.46 20.15 -0.80
N GLU A 113 17.24 20.98 0.23
CA GLU A 113 16.56 20.58 1.46
C GLU A 113 15.03 20.63 1.34
N THR A 114 14.48 21.27 0.28
CA THR A 114 13.03 21.37 0.05
C THR A 114 12.66 20.65 -1.22
N PHE A 115 11.67 19.77 -1.12
CA PHE A 115 11.09 19.08 -2.27
C PHE A 115 9.57 19.23 -2.27
N GLU A 116 9.01 19.15 -3.45
CA GLU A 116 7.57 19.10 -3.70
C GLU A 116 7.22 17.73 -4.28
N ILE A 117 6.07 17.19 -3.89
CA ILE A 117 5.57 15.99 -4.55
C ILE A 117 4.78 16.42 -5.78
N VAL A 118 5.29 16.04 -6.94
CA VAL A 118 4.64 16.29 -8.23
C VAL A 118 3.89 15.05 -8.65
N VAL A 119 2.63 15.23 -9.03
CA VAL A 119 1.79 14.20 -9.63
C VAL A 119 1.76 14.42 -11.13
N GLU A 120 2.31 13.50 -11.90
CA GLU A 120 2.34 13.59 -13.38
C GLU A 120 1.24 12.80 -14.06
N TYR A 121 0.88 11.68 -13.49
CA TYR A 121 -0.16 10.80 -14.03
C TYR A 121 -1.12 10.40 -12.93
N LEU A 122 -2.40 10.49 -13.21
CA LEU A 122 -3.45 10.04 -12.32
C LEU A 122 -4.65 9.55 -13.17
N ALA A 123 -4.98 8.27 -13.02
CA ALA A 123 -6.23 7.70 -13.51
C ALA A 123 -6.97 7.11 -12.31
N CYS A 124 -8.20 7.53 -12.09
CA CYS A 124 -8.99 7.13 -10.92
C CYS A 124 -10.47 7.04 -11.27
N PRO A 125 -11.19 5.97 -10.87
CA PRO A 125 -12.65 5.90 -10.94
C PRO A 125 -13.29 6.81 -9.89
N ASP A 126 -14.64 6.89 -9.91
CA ASP A 126 -15.40 7.55 -8.84
C ASP A 126 -15.15 6.88 -7.48
N LEU A 127 -14.92 7.69 -6.44
CA LEU A 127 -14.60 7.21 -5.08
C LEU A 127 -15.79 7.28 -4.12
N ASN A 128 -16.92 7.89 -4.54
CA ASN A 128 -18.05 8.10 -3.63
C ASN A 128 -18.60 6.80 -3.08
N ASN A 129 -18.71 6.72 -1.76
CA ASN A 129 -19.22 5.58 -1.00
C ASN A 129 -18.43 4.27 -1.18
N LYS A 130 -17.18 4.32 -1.66
CA LYS A 130 -16.30 3.16 -1.84
C LYS A 130 -15.24 3.09 -0.74
N THR A 131 -14.69 1.91 -0.57
CA THR A 131 -13.48 1.68 0.24
C THR A 131 -12.27 1.95 -0.65
N LEU A 132 -11.47 2.96 -0.30
CA LEU A 132 -10.22 3.28 -0.99
C LEU A 132 -9.04 2.62 -0.29
N ILE A 133 -8.24 1.88 -1.05
CA ILE A 133 -6.97 1.31 -0.59
C ILE A 133 -5.83 2.01 -1.34
N LEU A 134 -4.98 2.73 -0.61
CA LEU A 134 -3.75 3.32 -1.14
C LEU A 134 -2.57 2.36 -0.90
N ALA A 135 -1.91 1.94 -1.95
CA ALA A 135 -0.81 0.98 -1.90
C ALA A 135 0.53 1.63 -2.31
N ASP A 136 1.44 1.74 -1.34
CA ASP A 136 2.83 2.12 -1.56
C ASP A 136 3.71 1.23 -0.66
N PRO A 137 4.62 0.40 -1.20
CA PRO A 137 5.41 -0.51 -0.37
C PRO A 137 6.34 0.21 0.62
N MET A 138 6.64 1.49 0.42
CA MET A 138 7.64 2.25 1.16
C MET A 138 7.04 3.46 1.90
N LEU A 139 6.66 3.30 3.15
CA LEU A 139 6.22 4.42 4.01
C LEU A 139 7.44 5.07 4.69
N ALA A 140 8.21 5.86 3.93
CA ALA A 140 9.36 6.59 4.48
C ALA A 140 8.90 7.86 5.24
N THR A 141 8.75 8.99 4.56
CA THR A 141 8.28 10.24 5.18
C THR A 141 6.76 10.37 5.26
N GLY A 142 6.01 9.55 4.55
CA GLY A 142 4.55 9.61 4.43
C GLY A 142 4.02 10.69 3.49
N GLN A 143 4.86 11.60 3.03
CA GLN A 143 4.43 12.75 2.21
C GLN A 143 3.82 12.33 0.87
N SER A 144 4.36 11.32 0.20
CA SER A 144 3.83 10.80 -1.07
C SER A 144 2.41 10.26 -0.90
N LEU A 145 2.14 9.49 0.15
CA LEU A 145 0.80 8.96 0.44
C LEU A 145 -0.21 10.05 0.77
N VAL A 146 0.19 11.06 1.55
CA VAL A 146 -0.68 12.23 1.83
C VAL A 146 -0.94 13.04 0.57
N ALA A 147 0.07 13.27 -0.27
CA ALA A 147 -0.10 13.95 -1.55
C ALA A 147 -1.01 13.16 -2.50
N THR A 148 -0.83 11.83 -2.58
CA THR A 148 -1.71 10.95 -3.33
C THR A 148 -3.15 11.04 -2.84
N TYR A 149 -3.39 10.94 -1.53
CA TYR A 149 -4.72 11.08 -0.96
C TYR A 149 -5.38 12.42 -1.34
N LYS A 150 -4.63 13.53 -1.25
CA LYS A 150 -5.12 14.86 -1.66
C LYS A 150 -5.44 14.95 -3.15
N ALA A 151 -4.58 14.37 -4.01
CA ALA A 151 -4.80 14.36 -5.46
C ALA A 151 -6.05 13.55 -5.86
N LEU A 152 -6.48 12.60 -5.05
CA LEU A 152 -7.67 11.79 -5.29
C LEU A 152 -8.99 12.47 -4.85
N GLN A 153 -8.95 13.53 -4.03
CA GLN A 153 -10.16 14.21 -3.53
C GLN A 153 -11.12 14.70 -4.64
N PRO A 154 -10.66 15.19 -5.82
CA PRO A 154 -11.56 15.58 -6.91
C PRO A 154 -12.41 14.44 -7.49
N PHE A 155 -12.03 13.17 -7.24
CA PHE A 155 -12.75 11.98 -7.74
C PHE A 155 -13.85 11.48 -6.80
N GLY A 156 -14.09 12.17 -5.69
CA GLY A 156 -15.15 11.85 -4.74
C GLY A 156 -14.65 11.60 -3.32
N THR A 157 -15.58 11.29 -2.42
CA THR A 157 -15.29 11.02 -1.01
C THR A 157 -15.43 9.53 -0.73
N ALA A 158 -14.30 8.88 -0.45
CA ALA A 158 -14.30 7.48 -0.04
C ALA A 158 -14.99 7.30 1.32
N LYS A 159 -15.75 6.22 1.48
CA LYS A 159 -16.39 5.85 2.74
C LYS A 159 -15.36 5.42 3.78
N ASN A 160 -14.38 4.62 3.36
CA ASN A 160 -13.31 4.12 4.20
C ASN A 160 -11.96 4.33 3.49
N LEU A 161 -10.92 4.64 4.28
CA LEU A 161 -9.55 4.79 3.79
C LEU A 161 -8.64 3.75 4.45
N HIS A 162 -8.02 2.92 3.63
CA HIS A 162 -6.99 1.99 4.04
C HIS A 162 -5.69 2.31 3.31
N ILE A 163 -4.57 2.24 4.03
CA ILE A 163 -3.22 2.42 3.48
C ILE A 163 -2.49 1.10 3.65
N PHE A 164 -1.84 0.65 2.58
CA PHE A 164 -1.04 -0.56 2.58
C PHE A 164 0.41 -0.24 2.34
N ALA A 165 1.28 -0.71 3.24
CA ALA A 165 2.72 -0.59 3.10
C ALA A 165 3.43 -1.90 3.44
N VAL A 166 4.56 -2.15 2.80
CA VAL A 166 5.41 -3.31 3.13
C VAL A 166 6.30 -2.95 4.31
N ILE A 167 6.93 -1.80 4.24
CA ILE A 167 7.85 -1.32 5.27
C ILE A 167 7.63 0.17 5.52
N GLY A 168 7.74 0.59 6.77
CA GLY A 168 7.66 2.00 7.13
C GLY A 168 8.67 2.42 8.17
N ALA A 169 8.86 3.74 8.31
CA ALA A 169 9.55 4.36 9.42
C ALA A 169 8.55 4.96 10.41
N LYS A 170 8.91 5.06 11.68
CA LYS A 170 8.07 5.69 12.72
C LYS A 170 7.65 7.10 12.33
N GLU A 171 8.56 7.89 11.77
CA GLU A 171 8.29 9.27 11.33
C GLU A 171 7.20 9.31 10.23
N GLY A 172 7.21 8.32 9.31
CA GLY A 172 6.19 8.21 8.27
C GLY A 172 4.81 7.88 8.85
N VAL A 173 4.75 6.95 9.80
CA VAL A 173 3.50 6.60 10.50
C VAL A 173 2.94 7.82 11.23
N GLU A 174 3.76 8.53 12.02
CA GLU A 174 3.36 9.75 12.73
C GLU A 174 2.90 10.86 11.77
N TYR A 175 3.53 10.96 10.60
CA TYR A 175 3.13 11.92 9.58
C TYR A 175 1.75 11.60 9.01
N LEU A 176 1.46 10.34 8.69
CA LEU A 176 0.12 9.92 8.26
C LEU A 176 -0.93 10.20 9.33
N GLU A 177 -0.65 9.92 10.61
CA GLU A 177 -1.58 10.16 11.73
C GLU A 177 -1.98 11.63 11.87
N LYS A 178 -1.08 12.55 11.53
CA LYS A 178 -1.31 14.00 11.59
C LYS A 178 -2.09 14.54 10.39
N HIS A 179 -2.00 13.88 9.21
CA HIS A 179 -2.46 14.46 7.95
C HIS A 179 -3.60 13.70 7.28
N LEU A 180 -3.92 12.48 7.72
CA LEU A 180 -5.00 11.67 7.19
C LEU A 180 -6.20 11.61 8.15
N PRO A 181 -7.37 11.15 7.70
CA PRO A 181 -8.55 10.96 8.54
C PRO A 181 -8.24 10.10 9.77
N LYS A 182 -8.87 10.43 10.90
CA LYS A 182 -8.65 9.76 12.19
C LYS A 182 -9.08 8.29 12.19
N ASP A 183 -10.05 7.96 11.37
CA ASP A 183 -10.63 6.63 11.15
C ASP A 183 -9.93 5.84 10.02
N ALA A 184 -8.94 6.42 9.36
CA ALA A 184 -8.12 5.69 8.39
C ALA A 184 -7.34 4.55 9.05
N HIS A 185 -7.12 3.46 8.32
CA HIS A 185 -6.38 2.29 8.75
C HIS A 185 -5.05 2.20 7.99
N LEU A 186 -3.95 1.98 8.69
CA LEU A 186 -2.66 1.60 8.10
C LEU A 186 -2.42 0.11 8.33
N TRP A 187 -2.27 -0.65 7.25
CA TRP A 187 -1.87 -2.05 7.25
C TRP A 187 -0.43 -2.13 6.78
N ILE A 188 0.46 -2.53 7.66
CA ILE A 188 1.89 -2.53 7.38
C ILE A 188 2.54 -3.83 7.84
N ALA A 189 3.42 -4.37 7.00
CA ALA A 189 4.09 -5.61 7.33
C ALA A 189 5.14 -5.41 8.43
N THR A 190 5.87 -4.29 8.42
CA THR A 190 6.83 -3.97 9.49
C THR A 190 7.12 -2.47 9.57
N VAL A 191 7.47 -1.99 10.76
CA VAL A 191 7.87 -0.60 11.01
C VAL A 191 9.29 -0.58 11.56
N ASP A 192 10.17 0.18 10.93
CA ASP A 192 11.55 0.42 11.34
C ASP A 192 11.68 1.70 12.17
N ASP A 193 12.80 1.81 12.88
CA ASP A 193 12.97 2.83 13.92
C ASP A 193 13.08 4.25 13.39
N LYS A 194 13.75 4.46 12.22
CA LYS A 194 14.08 5.82 11.76
C LYS A 194 14.34 5.94 10.26
N LEU A 195 14.41 7.19 9.82
CA LEU A 195 14.97 7.56 8.52
C LEU A 195 16.43 8.02 8.69
N ASN A 196 17.25 7.86 7.64
CA ASN A 196 18.55 8.53 7.55
C ASN A 196 18.40 9.94 6.97
N ASP A 197 19.52 10.69 6.91
CA ASP A 197 19.56 12.08 6.42
C ASP A 197 19.10 12.24 4.96
N LYS A 198 19.12 11.16 4.18
CA LYS A 198 18.61 11.10 2.79
C LYS A 198 17.14 10.67 2.67
N GLY A 199 16.46 10.45 3.81
CA GLY A 199 15.07 10.01 3.86
C GLY A 199 14.83 8.53 3.53
N TYR A 200 15.86 7.68 3.63
CA TYR A 200 15.72 6.22 3.51
C TYR A 200 15.40 5.60 4.87
N ILE A 201 14.54 4.58 4.86
CA ILE A 201 14.21 3.78 6.03
C ILE A 201 15.44 2.99 6.49
N VAL A 202 15.73 2.97 7.80
CA VAL A 202 16.86 2.24 8.38
C VAL A 202 16.36 1.32 9.50
N PRO A 203 16.69 0.01 9.42
CA PRO A 203 17.59 -0.69 8.49
C PRO A 203 17.05 -0.79 7.05
N GLY A 204 15.72 -0.72 6.82
CA GLY A 204 15.12 -0.65 5.50
C GLY A 204 15.36 -1.88 4.62
N LEU A 205 15.21 -1.65 3.32
CA LEU A 205 15.49 -2.63 2.25
C LEU A 205 16.14 -1.98 1.00
N GLY A 206 16.39 -0.67 1.02
CA GLY A 206 16.87 0.09 -0.14
C GLY A 206 15.76 0.75 -0.94
N ASP A 207 15.95 0.95 -2.26
CA ASP A 207 14.93 1.48 -3.18
C ASP A 207 14.10 0.34 -3.78
N ALA A 208 12.84 0.22 -3.36
CA ALA A 208 11.94 -0.84 -3.80
C ALA A 208 11.63 -0.75 -5.30
N GLY A 209 11.58 0.45 -5.88
CA GLY A 209 11.33 0.65 -7.29
C GLY A 209 12.49 0.12 -8.14
N ASP A 210 13.71 0.43 -7.75
CA ASP A 210 14.92 0.01 -8.46
C ASP A 210 15.17 -1.51 -8.30
N LEU A 211 14.95 -2.06 -7.11
CA LEU A 211 15.02 -3.50 -6.86
C LEU A 211 13.97 -4.29 -7.66
N ALA A 212 12.77 -3.74 -7.81
CA ALA A 212 11.69 -4.39 -8.53
C ALA A 212 11.82 -4.28 -10.05
N PHE A 213 12.30 -3.14 -10.60
CA PHE A 213 12.16 -2.79 -12.01
C PHE A 213 13.44 -2.25 -12.66
N GLY A 214 14.55 -2.24 -11.95
CA GLY A 214 15.82 -1.68 -12.41
C GLY A 214 15.96 -0.19 -12.12
N GLU A 215 17.22 0.26 -12.11
CA GLU A 215 17.58 1.65 -11.79
C GLU A 215 16.91 2.63 -12.76
N LYS A 216 16.37 3.71 -12.18
CA LYS A 216 15.82 4.82 -12.95
C LYS A 216 16.91 5.87 -13.18
N LEU A 217 17.06 6.29 -14.44
CA LEU A 217 17.81 7.48 -14.77
C LEU A 217 16.87 8.68 -14.57
N GLN A 218 17.03 9.41 -13.47
CA GLN A 218 16.34 10.69 -13.25
C GLN A 218 17.37 11.79 -13.51
N ASN A 219 17.12 12.62 -14.55
CA ASN A 219 17.83 13.86 -14.80
C ASN A 219 17.24 14.98 -13.95
#